data_8176c492af8d7341babfb8c2ecedd69c
#
_entry.id   8176c492af8d7341babfb8c2ecedd69c
#
_cell.length_a   1.000
_cell.length_b   1.000
_cell.length_c   1.000
_cell.angle_alpha   90.00
_cell.angle_beta   90.00
_cell.angle_gamma   90.00
#
_symmetry.space_group_name_H-M   'P 1'
#
loop_
_entity.id
_entity.type
_entity.pdbx_description
1 polymer ?
#
loop_
_entity_poly.entity_id
_entity_poly.type
_entity_poly.pdbx_seq_one_letter_code
_entity_poly.pdbx_strand_id
1 'polypeptide(L)'
;MLSVIADDSARAELHTDLDELAREGARRMLAAALEAEVDAYLAAAAAERDEQGRRLVVRNGHAREREILTAAGAVAVQAPRVDDRRVDPVTGQRIRFRSVILPPWCRKSPKVAEVLPLLYLHGLSTGDFVAALEGFFGSGAGLSAPVITRLVAAWQADYQAFCQRDLSDRDYVYCWADGVHFRVRLEQARLCCLVIVGVRADGTKELVAVCDGERESTDSWAELLRDCRRRGMRAPVVMVGDGALGLWRALEEVFPATRQQRDWVHKTANVLGCLPKVVQGGARKALAEIRDAPDRDHARRAIEALVRDYGVKWPKAVAKVTDDAEELLCFFDFPWLLCQAAAA
;
A
#
# COMPACT_ATOMS: atom_id res chain seq x y z
N MET A 1 3.88 -34.02 -31.34
CA MET A 1 3.86 -34.80 -30.08
C MET A 1 4.90 -34.15 -29.15
N LEU A 2 4.47 -33.28 -28.26
CA LEU A 2 5.37 -32.64 -27.28
C LEU A 2 5.56 -33.64 -26.13
N SER A 3 6.78 -34.16 -25.99
CA SER A 3 7.13 -35.00 -24.84
C SER A 3 7.16 -34.14 -23.58
N VAL A 4 6.33 -34.43 -22.60
CA VAL A 4 6.41 -33.84 -21.27
C VAL A 4 7.71 -34.34 -20.63
N ILE A 5 8.66 -33.47 -20.41
CA ILE A 5 9.87 -33.78 -19.63
C ILE A 5 9.41 -33.96 -18.17
N ALA A 6 9.35 -35.20 -17.75
CA ALA A 6 8.90 -35.62 -16.40
C ALA A 6 10.11 -35.84 -15.46
N ASP A 7 11.12 -34.97 -15.57
CA ASP A 7 12.29 -35.06 -14.71
C ASP A 7 12.42 -33.75 -13.89
N ASP A 8 12.21 -33.87 -12.58
CA ASP A 8 12.32 -32.74 -11.66
C ASP A 8 13.74 -32.15 -11.59
N SER A 9 14.77 -32.95 -11.92
CA SER A 9 16.15 -32.48 -12.03
C SER A 9 16.34 -31.56 -13.24
N ALA A 10 15.78 -31.91 -14.40
CA ALA A 10 15.83 -31.10 -15.61
C ALA A 10 15.03 -29.81 -15.48
N ARG A 11 13.93 -29.81 -14.68
CA ARG A 11 13.21 -28.57 -14.32
C ARG A 11 14.01 -27.66 -13.43
N ALA A 12 14.74 -28.20 -12.45
CA ALA A 12 15.58 -27.42 -11.55
C ALA A 12 16.76 -26.79 -12.32
N GLU A 13 17.38 -27.51 -13.26
CA GLU A 13 18.42 -26.98 -14.13
C GLU A 13 17.92 -25.87 -15.05
N LEU A 14 16.74 -26.00 -15.66
CA LEU A 14 16.13 -24.96 -16.49
C LEU A 14 15.79 -23.68 -15.70
N HIS A 15 15.35 -23.81 -14.47
CA HIS A 15 15.08 -22.66 -13.59
C HIS A 15 16.37 -21.95 -13.16
N THR A 16 17.44 -22.70 -12.88
CA THR A 16 18.75 -22.12 -12.54
C THR A 16 19.33 -21.34 -13.72
N ASP A 17 19.22 -21.88 -14.93
CA ASP A 17 19.67 -21.22 -16.16
C ASP A 17 18.89 -19.92 -16.47
N LEU A 18 17.58 -19.87 -16.21
CA LEU A 18 16.74 -18.68 -16.40
C LEU A 18 17.10 -17.54 -15.45
N ASP A 19 17.31 -17.86 -14.18
CA ASP A 19 17.68 -16.86 -13.18
C ASP A 19 19.10 -16.32 -13.43
N GLU A 20 20.02 -17.18 -13.87
CA GLU A 20 21.37 -16.79 -14.23
C GLU A 20 21.38 -15.92 -15.48
N LEU A 21 20.59 -16.29 -16.52
CA LEU A 21 20.42 -15.49 -17.72
C LEU A 21 19.82 -14.11 -17.42
N ALA A 22 18.80 -14.05 -16.56
CA ALA A 22 18.18 -12.79 -16.13
C ALA A 22 19.17 -11.90 -15.38
N ARG A 23 19.98 -12.47 -14.50
CA ARG A 23 21.01 -11.77 -13.73
C ARG A 23 22.12 -11.24 -14.63
N GLU A 24 22.61 -12.05 -15.56
CA GLU A 24 23.61 -11.63 -16.54
C GLU A 24 23.07 -10.56 -17.48
N GLY A 25 21.82 -10.68 -17.93
CA GLY A 25 21.14 -9.63 -18.69
C GLY A 25 21.06 -8.31 -17.93
N ALA A 26 20.65 -8.36 -16.65
CA ALA A 26 20.59 -7.19 -15.77
C ALA A 26 21.99 -6.56 -15.57
N ARG A 27 23.02 -7.38 -15.37
CA ARG A 27 24.41 -6.91 -15.26
C ARG A 27 24.88 -6.14 -16.49
N ARG A 28 24.64 -6.70 -17.68
CA ARG A 28 25.03 -6.06 -18.95
C ARG A 28 24.29 -4.77 -19.21
N MET A 29 22.99 -4.76 -18.98
CA MET A 29 22.15 -3.56 -19.14
C MET A 29 22.58 -2.45 -18.19
N LEU A 30 22.83 -2.77 -16.91
CA LEU A 30 23.26 -1.79 -15.92
C LEU A 30 24.66 -1.24 -16.25
N ALA A 31 25.60 -2.09 -16.67
CA ALA A 31 26.92 -1.66 -17.09
C ALA A 31 26.85 -0.71 -18.30
N ALA A 32 26.07 -1.07 -19.34
CA ALA A 32 25.89 -0.22 -20.50
C ALA A 32 25.23 1.14 -20.18
N ALA A 33 24.24 1.15 -19.28
CA ALA A 33 23.60 2.38 -18.85
C ALA A 33 24.55 3.31 -18.08
N LEU A 34 25.40 2.77 -17.20
CA LEU A 34 26.41 3.54 -16.48
C LEU A 34 27.49 4.11 -17.39
N GLU A 35 27.91 3.35 -18.41
CA GLU A 35 28.84 3.84 -19.43
C GLU A 35 28.22 4.98 -20.23
N ALA A 36 26.96 4.82 -20.68
CA ALA A 36 26.25 5.87 -21.41
C ALA A 36 26.06 7.15 -20.57
N GLU A 37 25.78 7.03 -19.27
CA GLU A 37 25.65 8.16 -18.36
C GLU A 37 26.97 8.94 -18.26
N VAL A 38 28.10 8.24 -18.13
CA VAL A 38 29.43 8.87 -18.08
C VAL A 38 29.81 9.48 -19.43
N ASP A 39 29.52 8.81 -20.55
CA ASP A 39 29.80 9.37 -21.87
C ASP A 39 29.00 10.64 -22.15
N ALA A 40 27.73 10.68 -21.75
CA ALA A 40 26.90 11.89 -21.84
C ALA A 40 27.48 13.03 -20.99
N TYR A 41 27.93 12.73 -19.76
CA TYR A 41 28.55 13.71 -18.89
C TYR A 41 29.86 14.28 -19.47
N LEU A 42 30.71 13.42 -20.02
CA LEU A 42 31.96 13.82 -20.68
C LEU A 42 31.70 14.65 -21.95
N ALA A 43 30.68 14.29 -22.71
CA ALA A 43 30.27 15.03 -23.91
C ALA A 43 29.78 16.44 -23.57
N ALA A 44 28.96 16.57 -22.53
CA ALA A 44 28.48 17.88 -22.07
C ALA A 44 29.59 18.84 -21.63
N ALA A 45 30.72 18.31 -21.13
CA ALA A 45 31.87 19.08 -20.67
C ALA A 45 33.04 19.09 -21.69
N ALA A 46 32.83 18.62 -22.92
CA ALA A 46 33.92 18.42 -23.89
C ALA A 46 34.66 19.69 -24.29
N ALA A 47 34.00 20.85 -24.26
CA ALA A 47 34.57 22.16 -24.60
C ALA A 47 35.41 22.76 -23.46
N GLU A 48 35.27 22.27 -22.23
CA GLU A 48 35.91 22.84 -21.06
C GLU A 48 37.37 22.34 -20.91
N ARG A 49 38.32 23.29 -20.97
CA ARG A 49 39.73 22.99 -20.97
C ARG A 49 40.47 23.88 -19.97
N ASP A 50 41.61 23.41 -19.52
CA ASP A 50 42.54 24.19 -18.71
C ASP A 50 43.38 25.16 -19.60
N GLU A 51 44.21 26.00 -18.94
CA GLU A 51 45.09 26.96 -19.60
C GLU A 51 46.09 26.28 -20.56
N GLN A 52 46.34 24.98 -20.41
CA GLN A 52 47.23 24.21 -21.26
C GLN A 52 46.46 23.44 -22.38
N GLY A 53 45.15 23.70 -22.53
CA GLY A 53 44.31 23.09 -23.56
C GLY A 53 43.84 21.63 -23.22
N ARG A 54 44.12 21.11 -22.04
CA ARG A 54 43.70 19.78 -21.60
C ARG A 54 42.28 19.79 -21.12
N ARG A 55 41.53 18.73 -21.36
CA ARG A 55 40.14 18.61 -20.85
C ARG A 55 40.11 18.63 -19.32
N LEU A 56 39.21 19.42 -18.77
CA LEU A 56 38.95 19.49 -17.33
C LEU A 56 38.19 18.28 -16.81
N VAL A 57 37.40 17.63 -17.66
CA VAL A 57 36.60 16.45 -17.30
C VAL A 57 37.08 15.24 -18.12
N VAL A 58 37.56 14.23 -17.46
CA VAL A 58 38.11 13.03 -18.11
C VAL A 58 37.65 11.76 -17.42
N ARG A 59 37.62 10.66 -18.18
CA ARG A 59 37.37 9.33 -17.62
C ARG A 59 38.55 8.91 -16.72
N ASN A 60 38.24 8.31 -15.57
CA ASN A 60 39.23 7.88 -14.57
C ASN A 60 39.06 6.41 -14.17
N GLY A 61 39.08 5.51 -15.16
CA GLY A 61 38.93 4.08 -14.95
C GLY A 61 37.57 3.70 -14.32
N HIS A 62 37.59 2.63 -13.53
CA HIS A 62 36.39 2.11 -12.88
C HIS A 62 36.57 2.07 -11.34
N ALA A 63 35.46 2.04 -10.62
CA ALA A 63 35.44 1.79 -9.19
C ALA A 63 35.71 0.30 -8.89
N ARG A 64 35.92 -0.03 -7.62
CA ARG A 64 35.92 -1.42 -7.22
C ARG A 64 34.55 -2.04 -7.47
N GLU A 65 34.57 -3.29 -7.91
CA GLU A 65 33.37 -4.09 -8.04
C GLU A 65 32.60 -4.13 -6.73
N ARG A 66 31.27 -4.04 -6.82
CA ARG A 66 30.38 -4.19 -5.70
C ARG A 66 29.08 -4.86 -6.13
N GLU A 67 28.48 -5.60 -5.22
CA GLU A 67 27.18 -6.21 -5.46
C GLU A 67 26.04 -5.22 -5.17
N ILE A 68 25.04 -5.23 -6.05
CA ILE A 68 23.79 -4.51 -5.90
C ILE A 68 22.67 -5.52 -5.91
N LEU A 69 21.88 -5.55 -4.84
CA LEU A 69 20.71 -6.42 -4.74
C LEU A 69 19.57 -5.86 -5.59
N THR A 70 19.13 -6.64 -6.56
CA THR A 70 18.06 -6.27 -7.50
C THR A 70 16.93 -7.32 -7.47
N ALA A 71 15.83 -7.07 -8.18
CA ALA A 71 14.78 -8.07 -8.35
C ALA A 71 15.23 -9.33 -9.12
N ALA A 72 16.32 -9.24 -9.89
CA ALA A 72 16.94 -10.38 -10.57
C ALA A 72 18.03 -11.07 -9.73
N GLY A 73 18.14 -10.74 -8.44
CA GLY A 73 19.18 -11.21 -7.54
C GLY A 73 20.33 -10.22 -7.37
N ALA A 74 21.45 -10.71 -6.80
CA ALA A 74 22.66 -9.93 -6.62
C ALA A 74 23.39 -9.76 -7.97
N VAL A 75 23.63 -8.51 -8.35
CA VAL A 75 24.31 -8.13 -9.60
C VAL A 75 25.63 -7.46 -9.27
N ALA A 76 26.74 -8.03 -9.74
CA ALA A 76 28.05 -7.43 -9.61
C ALA A 76 28.20 -6.25 -10.59
N VAL A 77 28.60 -5.08 -10.08
CA VAL A 77 28.70 -3.84 -10.85
C VAL A 77 30.04 -3.16 -10.58
N GLN A 78 30.69 -2.77 -11.66
CA GLN A 78 31.91 -1.98 -11.66
C GLN A 78 31.63 -0.63 -12.35
N ALA A 79 31.26 0.39 -11.55
CA ALA A 79 30.87 1.68 -12.08
C ALA A 79 32.04 2.46 -12.67
N PRO A 80 31.92 3.09 -13.85
CA PRO A 80 32.95 3.97 -14.40
C PRO A 80 33.11 5.22 -13.52
N ARG A 81 34.32 5.78 -13.51
CA ARG A 81 34.68 6.97 -12.72
C ARG A 81 35.04 8.13 -13.63
N VAL A 82 34.73 9.33 -13.15
CA VAL A 82 35.10 10.59 -13.80
C VAL A 82 35.99 11.39 -12.87
N ASP A 83 37.07 11.95 -13.42
CA ASP A 83 37.86 13.00 -12.80
C ASP A 83 37.39 14.35 -13.35
N ASP A 84 36.64 15.09 -12.54
CA ASP A 84 36.15 16.43 -12.85
C ASP A 84 36.95 17.45 -12.05
N ARG A 85 37.72 18.28 -12.76
CA ARG A 85 38.62 19.29 -12.18
C ARG A 85 38.01 20.68 -12.17
N ARG A 86 36.76 20.82 -12.63
CA ARG A 86 36.05 22.09 -12.58
C ARG A 86 35.76 22.51 -11.16
N VAL A 87 35.72 23.80 -10.95
CA VAL A 87 35.38 24.43 -9.69
C VAL A 87 34.12 25.27 -9.89
N ASP A 88 33.16 25.06 -9.03
CA ASP A 88 31.92 25.87 -9.02
C ASP A 88 32.28 27.33 -8.70
N PRO A 89 31.97 28.31 -9.58
CA PRO A 89 32.35 29.70 -9.40
C PRO A 89 31.65 30.38 -8.23
N VAL A 90 30.53 29.84 -7.75
CA VAL A 90 29.76 30.42 -6.64
C VAL A 90 30.24 29.87 -5.30
N THR A 91 30.48 28.56 -5.21
CA THR A 91 30.81 27.89 -3.94
C THR A 91 32.31 27.69 -3.75
N GLY A 92 33.13 27.85 -4.81
CA GLY A 92 34.59 27.57 -4.78
C GLY A 92 34.92 26.10 -4.60
N GLN A 93 33.91 25.19 -4.63
CA GLN A 93 34.10 23.77 -4.43
C GLN A 93 34.30 23.02 -5.75
N ARG A 94 35.07 21.94 -5.68
CA ARG A 94 35.28 21.07 -6.85
C ARG A 94 33.98 20.36 -7.22
N ILE A 95 33.58 20.42 -8.49
CA ILE A 95 32.46 19.68 -9.03
C ILE A 95 32.80 18.18 -9.04
N ARG A 96 31.81 17.35 -8.72
CA ARG A 96 31.98 15.89 -8.69
C ARG A 96 30.86 15.24 -9.48
N PHE A 97 31.22 14.34 -10.37
CA PHE A 97 30.25 13.47 -11.01
C PHE A 97 29.56 12.56 -9.96
N ARG A 98 28.25 12.51 -10.02
CA ARG A 98 27.43 11.58 -9.24
C ARG A 98 26.47 10.88 -10.18
N SER A 99 26.58 9.57 -10.29
CA SER A 99 25.65 8.78 -11.09
C SER A 99 24.23 8.90 -10.51
N VAL A 100 23.25 9.18 -11.36
CA VAL A 100 21.82 9.17 -11.05
C VAL A 100 21.30 7.73 -11.06
N ILE A 101 21.82 6.90 -11.97
CA ILE A 101 21.44 5.48 -12.12
C ILE A 101 21.90 4.69 -10.89
N LEU A 102 23.14 4.90 -10.44
CA LEU A 102 23.73 4.18 -9.33
C LEU A 102 24.38 5.14 -8.33
N PRO A 103 23.61 5.80 -7.48
CA PRO A 103 24.14 6.71 -6.47
C PRO A 103 25.22 6.05 -5.62
N PRO A 104 26.21 6.84 -5.09
CA PRO A 104 27.12 6.35 -4.07
C PRO A 104 26.33 5.68 -2.94
N TRP A 105 26.83 4.60 -2.36
CA TRP A 105 26.17 3.87 -1.27
C TRP A 105 24.91 3.07 -1.64
N CYS A 106 24.42 3.12 -2.88
CA CYS A 106 23.35 2.24 -3.33
C CYS A 106 23.83 0.78 -3.28
N ARG A 107 23.18 -0.05 -2.45
CA ARG A 107 23.44 -1.49 -2.28
C ARG A 107 22.25 -2.35 -2.67
N LYS A 108 21.11 -1.73 -2.88
CA LYS A 108 19.85 -2.40 -3.25
C LYS A 108 19.00 -1.50 -4.14
N SER A 109 18.23 -2.10 -5.02
CA SER A 109 17.28 -1.37 -5.85
C SER A 109 16.11 -0.85 -5.00
N PRO A 110 15.41 0.20 -5.42
CA PRO A 110 14.19 0.68 -4.74
C PRO A 110 13.15 -0.43 -4.57
N LYS A 111 12.96 -1.26 -5.59
CA LYS A 111 11.99 -2.36 -5.55
C LYS A 111 12.28 -3.40 -4.46
N VAL A 112 13.55 -3.71 -4.23
CA VAL A 112 13.95 -4.57 -3.10
C VAL A 112 13.67 -3.88 -1.76
N ALA A 113 13.89 -2.56 -1.67
CA ALA A 113 13.61 -1.81 -0.45
C ALA A 113 12.09 -1.79 -0.12
N GLU A 114 11.22 -1.79 -1.12
CA GLU A 114 9.75 -1.83 -0.95
C GLU A 114 9.24 -3.18 -0.41
N VAL A 115 9.94 -4.28 -0.68
CA VAL A 115 9.55 -5.62 -0.20
C VAL A 115 9.89 -5.83 1.27
N LEU A 116 10.91 -5.14 1.80
CA LEU A 116 11.38 -5.34 3.17
C LEU A 116 10.31 -5.08 4.25
N PRO A 117 9.48 -4.00 4.16
CA PRO A 117 8.39 -3.79 5.10
C PRO A 117 7.38 -4.95 5.09
N LEU A 118 7.07 -5.50 3.91
CA LEU A 118 6.13 -6.61 3.77
C LEU A 118 6.66 -7.86 4.46
N LEU A 119 7.94 -8.18 4.29
CA LEU A 119 8.57 -9.31 4.97
C LEU A 119 8.56 -9.13 6.49
N TYR A 120 8.79 -7.92 6.98
CA TYR A 120 8.70 -7.59 8.41
C TYR A 120 7.27 -7.78 8.94
N LEU A 121 6.26 -7.28 8.22
CA LEU A 121 4.84 -7.43 8.56
C LEU A 121 4.39 -8.91 8.55
N HIS A 122 5.00 -9.74 7.70
CA HIS A 122 4.78 -11.19 7.70
C HIS A 122 5.55 -11.95 8.78
N GLY A 123 6.17 -11.25 9.71
CA GLY A 123 6.76 -11.82 10.92
C GLY A 123 8.20 -12.29 10.78
N LEU A 124 8.96 -11.84 9.76
CA LEU A 124 10.40 -12.06 9.75
C LEU A 124 11.06 -11.22 10.84
N SER A 125 11.75 -11.87 11.77
CA SER A 125 12.55 -11.18 12.76
C SER A 125 13.74 -10.46 12.13
N THR A 126 14.26 -9.44 12.79
CA THR A 126 15.44 -8.68 12.31
C THR A 126 16.64 -9.59 11.97
N GLY A 127 16.77 -10.72 12.65
CA GLY A 127 17.84 -11.71 12.41
C GLY A 127 17.57 -12.60 11.19
N ASP A 128 16.31 -12.88 10.87
CA ASP A 128 15.92 -13.81 9.81
C ASP A 128 15.94 -13.18 8.41
N PHE A 129 15.95 -11.85 8.32
CA PHE A 129 15.97 -11.13 7.03
C PHE A 129 17.14 -11.52 6.14
N VAL A 130 18.34 -11.64 6.71
CA VAL A 130 19.55 -11.98 5.95
C VAL A 130 19.38 -13.37 5.35
N ALA A 131 19.03 -14.37 6.18
CA ALA A 131 18.89 -15.76 5.74
C ALA A 131 17.76 -15.93 4.69
N ALA A 132 16.61 -15.28 4.90
CA ALA A 132 15.49 -15.33 3.96
C ALA A 132 15.84 -14.72 2.60
N LEU A 133 16.57 -13.60 2.60
CA LEU A 133 16.95 -12.90 1.38
C LEU A 133 18.17 -13.53 0.69
N GLU A 134 19.10 -14.13 1.44
CA GLU A 134 20.15 -14.98 0.88
C GLU A 134 19.56 -16.18 0.13
N GLY A 135 18.55 -16.84 0.72
CA GLY A 135 17.85 -17.94 0.07
C GLY A 135 17.08 -17.52 -1.18
N PHE A 136 16.59 -16.29 -1.24
CA PHE A 136 15.76 -15.81 -2.36
C PHE A 136 16.56 -15.08 -3.45
N PHE A 137 17.54 -14.25 -3.07
CA PHE A 137 18.33 -13.41 -3.98
C PHE A 137 19.76 -13.89 -4.19
N GLY A 138 20.18 -14.96 -3.51
CA GLY A 138 21.54 -15.48 -3.56
C GLY A 138 22.58 -14.61 -2.80
N SER A 139 22.17 -13.53 -2.13
CA SER A 139 23.06 -12.67 -1.33
C SER A 139 22.27 -11.87 -0.30
N GLY A 140 22.82 -11.75 0.92
CA GLY A 140 22.35 -10.83 1.97
C GLY A 140 23.06 -9.47 1.96
N ALA A 141 23.77 -9.13 0.88
CA ALA A 141 24.58 -7.91 0.81
C ALA A 141 23.73 -6.63 1.00
N GLY A 142 24.12 -5.81 1.97
CA GLY A 142 23.44 -4.55 2.29
C GLY A 142 22.22 -4.66 3.22
N LEU A 143 21.98 -5.82 3.83
CA LEU A 143 20.87 -6.10 4.73
C LEU A 143 21.33 -6.63 6.10
N SER A 144 22.43 -6.13 6.60
CA SER A 144 22.91 -6.47 7.95
C SER A 144 21.89 -6.04 9.03
N ALA A 145 21.91 -6.69 10.20
CA ALA A 145 21.03 -6.38 11.32
C ALA A 145 20.96 -4.86 11.66
N PRO A 146 22.08 -4.09 11.67
CA PRO A 146 22.02 -2.64 11.87
C PRO A 146 21.27 -1.87 10.75
N VAL A 147 21.26 -2.38 9.51
CA VAL A 147 20.49 -1.78 8.40
C VAL A 147 19.01 -1.98 8.62
N ILE A 148 18.60 -3.19 9.01
CA ILE A 148 17.20 -3.49 9.30
C ILE A 148 16.71 -2.66 10.50
N THR A 149 17.49 -2.56 11.57
CA THR A 149 17.16 -1.72 12.73
C THR A 149 16.93 -0.25 12.34
N ARG A 150 17.79 0.30 11.47
CA ARG A 150 17.59 1.68 10.96
C ARG A 150 16.34 1.82 10.10
N LEU A 151 16.01 0.82 9.29
CA LEU A 151 14.78 0.83 8.49
C LEU A 151 13.54 0.79 9.39
N VAL A 152 13.52 -0.06 10.40
CA VAL A 152 12.42 -0.11 11.38
C VAL A 152 12.27 1.23 12.11
N ALA A 153 13.38 1.85 12.54
CA ALA A 153 13.35 3.16 13.16
C ALA A 153 12.82 4.26 12.21
N ALA A 154 13.20 4.20 10.92
CA ALA A 154 12.68 5.13 9.92
C ALA A 154 11.16 4.94 9.72
N TRP A 155 10.67 3.70 9.60
CA TRP A 155 9.21 3.43 9.48
C TRP A 155 8.43 3.87 10.72
N GLN A 156 9.00 3.72 11.92
CA GLN A 156 8.41 4.24 13.15
C GLN A 156 8.31 5.76 13.12
N ALA A 157 9.36 6.44 12.67
CA ALA A 157 9.35 7.90 12.51
C ALA A 157 8.32 8.36 11.48
N ASP A 158 8.21 7.69 10.33
CA ASP A 158 7.21 7.96 9.29
C ASP A 158 5.79 7.75 9.82
N TYR A 159 5.57 6.67 10.59
CA TYR A 159 4.28 6.41 11.24
C TYR A 159 3.93 7.50 12.26
N GLN A 160 4.88 7.93 13.09
CA GLN A 160 4.66 9.02 14.04
C GLN A 160 4.34 10.33 13.32
N ALA A 161 5.07 10.66 12.25
CA ALA A 161 4.80 11.84 11.44
C ALA A 161 3.40 11.77 10.81
N PHE A 162 3.01 10.60 10.29
CA PHE A 162 1.67 10.35 9.79
C PHE A 162 0.60 10.58 10.86
N CYS A 163 0.79 10.05 12.08
CA CYS A 163 -0.16 10.20 13.18
C CYS A 163 -0.27 11.64 13.70
N GLN A 164 0.76 12.47 13.47
CA GLN A 164 0.78 13.88 13.94
C GLN A 164 0.44 14.89 12.84
N ARG A 165 0.23 14.44 11.59
CA ARG A 165 -0.01 15.35 10.46
C ARG A 165 -1.30 16.16 10.67
N ASP A 166 -1.26 17.42 10.24
CA ASP A 166 -2.42 18.30 10.22
C ASP A 166 -3.47 17.82 9.20
N LEU A 167 -4.73 17.85 9.60
CA LEU A 167 -5.88 17.48 8.77
C LEU A 167 -6.83 18.67 8.53
N SER A 168 -6.48 19.88 8.98
CA SER A 168 -7.34 21.06 8.93
C SER A 168 -7.59 21.59 7.51
N ASP A 169 -6.64 21.34 6.59
CA ASP A 169 -6.71 21.72 5.19
C ASP A 169 -7.45 20.70 4.29
N ARG A 170 -8.04 19.65 4.91
CA ARG A 170 -8.61 18.51 4.21
C ARG A 170 -10.08 18.34 4.50
N ASP A 171 -10.91 18.45 3.46
CA ASP A 171 -12.34 18.18 3.53
C ASP A 171 -12.65 16.78 3.02
N TYR A 172 -12.99 15.88 3.93
CA TYR A 172 -13.44 14.54 3.58
C TYR A 172 -14.96 14.53 3.43
N VAL A 173 -15.42 14.22 2.24
CA VAL A 173 -16.85 14.06 1.96
C VAL A 173 -17.32 12.71 2.50
N TYR A 174 -16.51 11.65 2.29
CA TYR A 174 -16.75 10.33 2.87
C TYR A 174 -15.54 9.84 3.65
N CYS A 175 -15.83 9.03 4.64
CA CYS A 175 -14.82 8.18 5.24
C CYS A 175 -15.33 6.75 5.30
N TRP A 176 -14.45 5.77 5.08
CA TRP A 176 -14.65 4.38 5.47
C TRP A 176 -13.90 4.13 6.76
N ALA A 177 -14.55 3.42 7.67
CA ALA A 177 -13.96 2.95 8.92
C ALA A 177 -14.13 1.44 9.02
N ASP A 178 -13.03 0.72 9.26
CA ASP A 178 -13.01 -0.73 9.36
C ASP A 178 -11.96 -1.20 10.36
N GLY A 179 -12.22 -2.32 11.02
CA GLY A 179 -11.30 -3.01 11.92
C GLY A 179 -10.62 -4.19 11.23
N VAL A 180 -9.34 -4.04 10.90
CA VAL A 180 -8.54 -5.09 10.26
C VAL A 180 -7.93 -6.00 11.33
N HIS A 181 -8.30 -7.27 11.33
CA HIS A 181 -7.81 -8.25 12.28
C HIS A 181 -6.60 -9.01 11.73
N PHE A 182 -5.45 -8.86 12.39
CA PHE A 182 -4.23 -9.57 12.06
C PHE A 182 -4.06 -10.83 12.91
N ARG A 183 -3.63 -11.93 12.29
CA ARG A 183 -3.20 -13.13 12.99
C ARG A 183 -1.68 -13.07 13.18
N VAL A 184 -1.23 -12.71 14.36
CA VAL A 184 0.18 -12.78 14.70
C VAL A 184 0.51 -14.20 15.15
N ARG A 185 1.54 -14.81 14.56
CA ARG A 185 1.87 -16.24 14.70
C ARG A 185 2.18 -16.72 16.13
N LEU A 186 2.50 -15.81 17.05
CA LEU A 186 2.99 -16.13 18.39
C LEU A 186 2.06 -15.69 19.53
N GLU A 187 0.99 -14.97 19.25
CA GLU A 187 0.06 -14.51 20.26
C GLU A 187 -1.34 -15.12 20.05
N GLN A 188 -1.96 -15.57 21.15
CA GLN A 188 -3.34 -16.05 21.14
C GLN A 188 -4.35 -14.91 20.91
N ALA A 189 -3.96 -13.66 21.13
CA ALA A 189 -4.78 -12.49 20.91
C ALA A 189 -4.76 -12.07 19.43
N ARG A 190 -5.94 -11.78 18.87
CA ARG A 190 -6.07 -11.16 17.56
C ARG A 190 -5.80 -9.66 17.74
N LEU A 191 -4.72 -9.16 17.17
CA LEU A 191 -4.50 -7.73 17.07
C LEU A 191 -5.51 -7.15 16.09
N CYS A 192 -6.21 -6.10 16.49
CA CYS A 192 -7.10 -5.33 15.64
C CYS A 192 -6.43 -4.01 15.29
N CYS A 193 -6.47 -3.62 14.03
CA CYS A 193 -6.02 -2.32 13.57
C CYS A 193 -7.24 -1.54 13.08
N LEU A 194 -7.55 -0.42 13.72
CA LEU A 194 -8.61 0.47 13.29
C LEU A 194 -8.09 1.36 12.17
N VAL A 195 -8.81 1.41 11.06
CA VAL A 195 -8.39 2.13 9.86
C VAL A 195 -9.50 3.09 9.43
N ILE A 196 -9.12 4.33 9.10
CA ILE A 196 -10.02 5.31 8.48
C ILE A 196 -9.41 5.74 7.15
N VAL A 197 -10.16 5.55 6.07
CA VAL A 197 -9.83 6.03 4.72
C VAL A 197 -10.81 7.14 4.36
N GLY A 198 -10.32 8.30 3.94
CA GLY A 198 -11.13 9.45 3.56
C GLY A 198 -11.12 9.68 2.05
N VAL A 199 -12.21 10.23 1.54
CA VAL A 199 -12.32 10.69 0.15
C VAL A 199 -12.67 12.17 0.16
N ARG A 200 -11.87 12.94 -0.54
CA ARG A 200 -12.06 14.38 -0.74
C ARG A 200 -13.11 14.65 -1.84
N ALA A 201 -13.54 15.89 -1.93
CA ALA A 201 -14.47 16.33 -2.97
C ALA A 201 -13.95 16.16 -4.41
N ASP A 202 -12.63 16.15 -4.60
CA ASP A 202 -11.97 15.90 -5.88
C ASP A 202 -11.85 14.40 -6.24
N GLY A 203 -12.33 13.50 -5.38
CA GLY A 203 -12.26 12.05 -5.53
C GLY A 203 -10.95 11.43 -5.02
N THR A 204 -10.01 12.22 -4.51
CA THR A 204 -8.76 11.71 -3.95
C THR A 204 -9.02 10.87 -2.71
N LYS A 205 -8.57 9.62 -2.73
CA LYS A 205 -8.62 8.68 -1.60
C LYS A 205 -7.30 8.72 -0.84
N GLU A 206 -7.36 8.86 0.48
CA GLU A 206 -6.16 8.79 1.32
C GLU A 206 -6.44 8.13 2.66
N LEU A 207 -5.39 7.53 3.22
CA LEU A 207 -5.43 7.00 4.58
C LEU A 207 -5.47 8.18 5.55
N VAL A 208 -6.50 8.27 6.39
CA VAL A 208 -6.70 9.36 7.36
C VAL A 208 -6.07 9.02 8.69
N ALA A 209 -6.38 7.84 9.20
CA ALA A 209 -5.87 7.37 10.49
C ALA A 209 -5.73 5.86 10.51
N VAL A 210 -4.76 5.40 11.28
CA VAL A 210 -4.51 4.01 11.62
C VAL A 210 -4.08 3.96 13.07
N CYS A 211 -4.69 3.10 13.87
CA CYS A 211 -4.17 2.78 15.20
C CYS A 211 -4.34 1.29 15.48
N ASP A 212 -3.47 0.75 16.32
CA ASP A 212 -3.65 -0.55 16.93
C ASP A 212 -4.70 -0.44 18.04
N GLY A 213 -5.61 -1.40 18.10
CA GLY A 213 -6.63 -1.52 19.12
C GLY A 213 -6.72 -2.97 19.60
N GLU A 214 -7.00 -3.18 20.88
CA GLU A 214 -7.26 -4.54 21.36
C GLU A 214 -8.49 -5.16 20.71
N ARG A 215 -9.46 -4.31 20.33
CA ARG A 215 -10.73 -4.67 19.68
C ARG A 215 -11.46 -3.43 19.17
N GLU A 216 -12.46 -3.64 18.32
CA GLU A 216 -13.39 -2.61 17.86
C GLU A 216 -14.38 -2.18 18.95
N SER A 217 -13.88 -1.53 20.01
CA SER A 217 -14.71 -0.99 21.08
C SER A 217 -15.14 0.45 20.79
N THR A 218 -16.19 0.91 21.48
CA THR A 218 -16.60 2.32 21.43
C THR A 218 -15.45 3.24 21.84
N ASP A 219 -14.72 2.88 22.89
CA ASP A 219 -13.62 3.70 23.42
C ASP A 219 -12.47 3.81 22.43
N SER A 220 -12.08 2.68 21.79
CA SER A 220 -11.00 2.69 20.78
C SER A 220 -11.36 3.54 19.57
N TRP A 221 -12.59 3.42 19.05
CA TRP A 221 -13.08 4.26 17.97
C TRP A 221 -13.19 5.74 18.37
N ALA A 222 -13.69 6.03 19.57
CA ALA A 222 -13.82 7.39 20.07
C ALA A 222 -12.44 8.06 20.23
N GLU A 223 -11.45 7.33 20.73
CA GLU A 223 -10.08 7.84 20.86
C GLU A 223 -9.48 8.18 19.50
N LEU A 224 -9.62 7.29 18.51
CA LEU A 224 -9.14 7.53 17.14
C LEU A 224 -9.84 8.74 16.48
N LEU A 225 -11.15 8.85 16.60
CA LEU A 225 -11.92 9.97 16.06
C LEU A 225 -11.59 11.29 16.75
N ARG A 226 -11.43 11.29 18.10
CA ARG A 226 -10.98 12.47 18.86
C ARG A 226 -9.57 12.90 18.45
N ASP A 227 -8.67 11.96 18.17
CA ASP A 227 -7.35 12.27 17.64
C ASP A 227 -7.44 12.94 16.26
N CYS A 228 -8.23 12.40 15.36
CA CYS A 228 -8.48 13.02 14.05
C CYS A 228 -9.03 14.46 14.20
N ARG A 229 -9.99 14.66 15.10
CA ARG A 229 -10.55 15.99 15.39
C ARG A 229 -9.50 16.94 15.98
N ARG A 230 -8.65 16.46 16.90
CA ARG A 230 -7.56 17.25 17.48
C ARG A 230 -6.54 17.68 16.44
N ARG A 231 -6.29 16.87 15.42
CA ARG A 231 -5.47 17.20 14.26
C ARG A 231 -6.16 18.10 13.23
N GLY A 232 -7.34 18.62 13.52
CA GLY A 232 -8.07 19.56 12.68
C GLY A 232 -9.09 18.95 11.72
N MET A 233 -9.31 17.63 11.74
CA MET A 233 -10.29 16.99 10.86
C MET A 233 -11.69 17.56 11.12
N ARG A 234 -12.34 18.04 10.07
CA ARG A 234 -13.73 18.42 10.07
C ARG A 234 -14.63 17.18 9.99
N ALA A 235 -15.86 17.27 10.50
CA ALA A 235 -16.82 16.18 10.39
C ALA A 235 -17.03 15.79 8.92
N PRO A 236 -16.79 14.54 8.52
CA PRO A 236 -17.11 14.09 7.18
C PRO A 236 -18.63 14.10 6.98
N VAL A 237 -19.09 14.23 5.75
CA VAL A 237 -20.54 14.22 5.47
C VAL A 237 -21.10 12.83 5.80
N VAL A 238 -20.40 11.77 5.38
CA VAL A 238 -20.81 10.38 5.63
C VAL A 238 -19.65 9.55 6.15
N MET A 239 -19.95 8.67 7.11
CA MET A 239 -19.07 7.59 7.55
C MET A 239 -19.67 6.24 7.14
N VAL A 240 -18.91 5.46 6.40
CA VAL A 240 -19.26 4.11 5.98
C VAL A 240 -18.59 3.10 6.91
N GLY A 241 -19.34 2.14 7.42
CA GLY A 241 -18.80 1.11 8.30
C GLY A 241 -19.63 -0.17 8.31
N ASP A 242 -19.07 -1.22 8.90
CA ASP A 242 -19.69 -2.54 8.98
C ASP A 242 -20.93 -2.58 9.92
N GLY A 243 -21.10 -1.54 10.73
CA GLY A 243 -22.20 -1.36 11.67
C GLY A 243 -21.91 -1.93 13.06
N ALA A 244 -20.66 -2.12 13.39
CA ALA A 244 -20.29 -2.35 14.78
C ALA A 244 -20.79 -1.19 15.66
N LEU A 245 -21.55 -1.50 16.69
CA LEU A 245 -22.15 -0.49 17.58
C LEU A 245 -21.11 0.43 18.21
N GLY A 246 -19.87 -0.03 18.35
CA GLY A 246 -18.76 0.75 18.87
C GLY A 246 -18.42 1.96 18.00
N LEU A 247 -18.35 1.79 16.68
CA LEU A 247 -18.05 2.86 15.75
C LEU A 247 -19.17 3.93 15.76
N TRP A 248 -20.44 3.51 15.71
CA TRP A 248 -21.56 4.46 15.61
C TRP A 248 -21.70 5.32 16.85
N ARG A 249 -21.56 4.73 18.05
CA ARG A 249 -21.58 5.51 19.31
C ARG A 249 -20.43 6.50 19.39
N ALA A 250 -19.23 6.08 18.98
CA ALA A 250 -18.07 6.96 18.94
C ALA A 250 -18.26 8.12 17.94
N LEU A 251 -18.89 7.82 16.78
CA LEU A 251 -19.17 8.82 15.75
C LEU A 251 -20.19 9.86 16.24
N GLU A 252 -21.27 9.42 16.90
CA GLU A 252 -22.28 10.29 17.49
C GLU A 252 -21.69 11.22 18.56
N GLU A 253 -20.72 10.73 19.32
CA GLU A 253 -20.02 11.52 20.33
C GLU A 253 -19.09 12.58 19.70
N VAL A 254 -18.27 12.17 18.73
CA VAL A 254 -17.18 13.02 18.22
C VAL A 254 -17.63 13.89 17.04
N PHE A 255 -18.41 13.32 16.12
CA PHE A 255 -18.90 13.96 14.90
C PHE A 255 -20.41 13.78 14.71
N PRO A 256 -21.26 14.35 15.58
CA PRO A 256 -22.71 14.12 15.59
C PRO A 256 -23.44 14.56 14.31
N ALA A 257 -22.81 15.41 13.50
CA ALA A 257 -23.39 15.84 12.20
C ALA A 257 -23.13 14.85 11.06
N THR A 258 -22.23 13.88 11.24
CA THR A 258 -21.87 12.89 10.24
C THR A 258 -22.98 11.85 10.09
N ARG A 259 -23.41 11.61 8.84
CA ARG A 259 -24.40 10.58 8.52
C ARG A 259 -23.74 9.20 8.54
N GLN A 260 -24.47 8.21 9.05
CA GLN A 260 -24.05 6.81 9.09
C GLN A 260 -24.51 6.09 7.80
N GLN A 261 -23.61 5.37 7.15
CA GLN A 261 -23.86 4.50 6.01
C GLN A 261 -23.37 3.10 6.32
N ARG A 262 -24.25 2.12 6.20
CA ARG A 262 -23.86 0.71 6.32
C ARG A 262 -23.09 0.25 5.08
N ASP A 263 -21.98 -0.45 5.28
CA ASP A 263 -21.24 -1.07 4.19
C ASP A 263 -22.04 -2.23 3.57
N TRP A 264 -22.25 -2.15 2.26
CA TRP A 264 -22.98 -3.14 1.50
C TRP A 264 -22.27 -4.48 1.36
N VAL A 265 -20.94 -4.51 1.38
CA VAL A 265 -20.15 -5.76 1.27
C VAL A 265 -20.36 -6.60 2.53
N HIS A 266 -20.12 -5.99 3.69
CA HIS A 266 -20.36 -6.64 4.99
C HIS A 266 -21.83 -7.00 5.20
N LYS A 267 -22.75 -6.11 4.82
CA LYS A 267 -24.18 -6.37 4.95
C LYS A 267 -24.61 -7.55 4.09
N THR A 268 -24.17 -7.60 2.84
CA THR A 268 -24.46 -8.73 1.93
C THR A 268 -23.94 -10.05 2.52
N ALA A 269 -22.69 -10.06 3.00
CA ALA A 269 -22.12 -11.24 3.63
C ALA A 269 -22.91 -11.69 4.87
N ASN A 270 -23.35 -10.74 5.71
CA ASN A 270 -24.13 -11.00 6.90
C ASN A 270 -25.53 -11.58 6.60
N VAL A 271 -26.19 -11.10 5.56
CA VAL A 271 -27.48 -11.61 5.10
C VAL A 271 -27.30 -13.03 4.52
N LEU A 272 -26.36 -13.21 3.63
CA LEU A 272 -26.08 -14.49 2.98
C LEU A 272 -25.66 -15.57 4.00
N GLY A 273 -24.92 -15.18 5.04
CA GLY A 273 -24.54 -16.07 6.14
C GLY A 273 -25.75 -16.64 6.92
N CYS A 274 -26.91 -15.98 6.87
CA CYS A 274 -28.16 -16.47 7.48
C CYS A 274 -28.98 -17.37 6.53
N LEU A 275 -28.53 -17.60 5.29
CA LEU A 275 -29.26 -18.32 4.27
C LEU A 275 -28.56 -19.62 3.84
N PRO A 276 -29.31 -20.70 3.53
CA PRO A 276 -28.74 -21.90 2.92
C PRO A 276 -28.07 -21.58 1.57
N LYS A 277 -26.98 -22.29 1.24
CA LYS A 277 -26.20 -22.03 0.01
C LYS A 277 -27.04 -22.01 -1.29
N VAL A 278 -28.04 -22.87 -1.37
CA VAL A 278 -28.96 -22.99 -2.54
C VAL A 278 -29.75 -21.68 -2.79
N VAL A 279 -30.04 -20.92 -1.74
CA VAL A 279 -30.84 -19.70 -1.80
C VAL A 279 -29.99 -18.45 -1.97
N GLN A 280 -28.71 -18.53 -1.62
CA GLN A 280 -27.80 -17.35 -1.60
C GLN A 280 -27.69 -16.66 -2.96
N GLY A 281 -27.77 -17.41 -4.08
CA GLY A 281 -27.69 -16.82 -5.43
C GLY A 281 -28.85 -15.86 -5.75
N GLY A 282 -30.08 -16.26 -5.40
CA GLY A 282 -31.25 -15.41 -5.54
C GLY A 282 -31.24 -14.21 -4.59
N ALA A 283 -30.89 -14.45 -3.33
CA ALA A 283 -30.81 -13.39 -2.33
C ALA A 283 -29.73 -12.33 -2.68
N ARG A 284 -28.60 -12.74 -3.23
CA ARG A 284 -27.57 -11.80 -3.70
C ARG A 284 -28.07 -10.90 -4.81
N LYS A 285 -28.87 -11.41 -5.75
CA LYS A 285 -29.50 -10.60 -6.79
C LYS A 285 -30.50 -9.59 -6.20
N ALA A 286 -31.36 -10.03 -5.29
CA ALA A 286 -32.32 -9.16 -4.61
C ALA A 286 -31.61 -8.05 -3.80
N LEU A 287 -30.50 -8.35 -3.13
CA LEU A 287 -29.69 -7.32 -2.44
C LEU A 287 -29.03 -6.35 -3.43
N ALA A 288 -28.57 -6.83 -4.58
CA ALA A 288 -28.04 -5.96 -5.63
C ALA A 288 -29.11 -5.04 -6.22
N GLU A 289 -30.34 -5.52 -6.39
CA GLU A 289 -31.48 -4.70 -6.84
C GLU A 289 -31.77 -3.53 -5.88
N ILE A 290 -31.60 -3.73 -4.57
CA ILE A 290 -31.74 -2.67 -3.58
C ILE A 290 -30.59 -1.66 -3.71
N ARG A 291 -29.34 -2.15 -3.76
CA ARG A 291 -28.15 -1.32 -3.81
C ARG A 291 -28.05 -0.49 -5.09
N ASP A 292 -28.35 -1.13 -6.22
CA ASP A 292 -28.16 -0.57 -7.56
C ASP A 292 -29.45 0.11 -8.09
N ALA A 293 -30.44 0.31 -7.21
CA ALA A 293 -31.68 0.99 -7.55
C ALA A 293 -31.44 2.43 -8.06
N PRO A 294 -32.23 2.93 -8.99
CA PRO A 294 -32.02 4.28 -9.55
C PRO A 294 -32.28 5.40 -8.55
N ASP A 295 -33.10 5.16 -7.54
CA ASP A 295 -33.45 6.09 -6.48
C ASP A 295 -33.89 5.37 -5.20
N ARG A 296 -34.06 6.14 -4.13
CA ARG A 296 -34.46 5.64 -2.81
C ARG A 296 -35.81 4.93 -2.79
N ASP A 297 -36.78 5.40 -3.61
CA ASP A 297 -38.12 4.80 -3.63
C ASP A 297 -38.12 3.45 -4.34
N HIS A 298 -37.31 3.28 -5.38
CA HIS A 298 -37.08 1.99 -6.01
C HIS A 298 -36.38 1.04 -5.06
N ALA A 299 -35.36 1.51 -4.32
CA ALA A 299 -34.70 0.72 -3.34
C ALA A 299 -35.63 0.24 -2.21
N ARG A 300 -36.53 1.10 -1.72
CA ARG A 300 -37.54 0.72 -0.73
C ARG A 300 -38.50 -0.34 -1.26
N ARG A 301 -38.96 -0.22 -2.50
CA ARG A 301 -39.79 -1.26 -3.15
C ARG A 301 -39.03 -2.59 -3.30
N ALA A 302 -37.74 -2.54 -3.59
CA ALA A 302 -36.91 -3.74 -3.66
C ALA A 302 -36.74 -4.39 -2.27
N ILE A 303 -36.65 -3.60 -1.19
CA ILE A 303 -36.68 -4.12 0.19
C ILE A 303 -38.02 -4.80 0.48
N GLU A 304 -39.16 -4.19 0.11
CA GLU A 304 -40.47 -4.80 0.29
C GLU A 304 -40.59 -6.14 -0.48
N ALA A 305 -40.03 -6.21 -1.69
CA ALA A 305 -39.94 -7.46 -2.45
C ALA A 305 -39.10 -8.53 -1.73
N LEU A 306 -37.95 -8.15 -1.20
CA LEU A 306 -37.10 -9.03 -0.40
C LEU A 306 -37.85 -9.57 0.83
N VAL A 307 -38.59 -8.71 1.54
CA VAL A 307 -39.43 -9.08 2.70
C VAL A 307 -40.48 -10.09 2.29
N ARG A 308 -41.19 -9.85 1.20
CA ARG A 308 -42.24 -10.74 0.68
C ARG A 308 -41.68 -12.11 0.30
N ASP A 309 -40.55 -12.14 -0.41
CA ASP A 309 -40.04 -13.36 -1.03
C ASP A 309 -39.25 -14.21 -0.04
N TYR A 310 -38.59 -13.59 0.94
CA TYR A 310 -37.71 -14.29 1.90
C TYR A 310 -38.18 -14.21 3.35
N GLY A 311 -39.06 -13.26 3.74
CA GLY A 311 -39.38 -12.96 5.14
C GLY A 311 -40.04 -14.13 5.88
N VAL A 312 -40.94 -14.89 5.24
CA VAL A 312 -41.64 -16.01 5.88
C VAL A 312 -40.68 -17.12 6.26
N LYS A 313 -39.74 -17.47 5.38
CA LYS A 313 -38.83 -18.61 5.58
C LYS A 313 -37.54 -18.23 6.32
N TRP A 314 -37.05 -17.00 6.15
CA TRP A 314 -35.78 -16.55 6.68
C TRP A 314 -35.88 -15.15 7.32
N PRO A 315 -36.72 -14.98 8.34
CA PRO A 315 -36.98 -13.68 8.96
C PRO A 315 -35.73 -13.02 9.53
N LYS A 316 -34.77 -13.83 10.04
CA LYS A 316 -33.48 -13.31 10.56
C LYS A 316 -32.58 -12.70 9.46
N ALA A 317 -32.63 -13.23 8.24
CA ALA A 317 -31.87 -12.68 7.12
C ALA A 317 -32.48 -11.37 6.66
N VAL A 318 -33.81 -11.28 6.59
CA VAL A 318 -34.55 -10.08 6.17
C VAL A 318 -34.41 -8.97 7.21
N ALA A 319 -34.53 -9.30 8.52
CA ALA A 319 -34.34 -8.34 9.61
C ALA A 319 -33.01 -7.59 9.54
N LYS A 320 -31.93 -8.28 9.09
CA LYS A 320 -30.63 -7.61 8.89
C LYS A 320 -30.67 -6.47 7.85
N VAL A 321 -31.63 -6.48 6.94
CA VAL A 321 -31.81 -5.41 5.96
C VAL A 321 -32.81 -4.37 6.46
N THR A 322 -33.95 -4.83 7.00
CA THR A 322 -35.02 -3.93 7.44
C THR A 322 -34.65 -3.11 8.66
N ASP A 323 -33.88 -3.69 9.57
CA ASP A 323 -33.48 -2.99 10.81
C ASP A 323 -32.47 -1.85 10.56
N ASP A 324 -31.71 -1.92 9.45
CA ASP A 324 -30.72 -0.92 9.08
C ASP A 324 -31.08 -0.24 7.74
N ALA A 325 -32.36 -0.23 7.34
CA ALA A 325 -32.78 0.22 6.02
C ALA A 325 -32.40 1.70 5.74
N GLU A 326 -32.56 2.57 6.74
CA GLU A 326 -32.24 3.99 6.59
C GLU A 326 -30.73 4.23 6.43
N GLU A 327 -29.90 3.53 7.19
CA GLU A 327 -28.43 3.58 7.09
C GLU A 327 -27.92 2.91 5.81
N LEU A 328 -28.60 1.88 5.31
CA LEU A 328 -28.26 1.24 4.05
C LEU A 328 -28.57 2.13 2.85
N LEU A 329 -29.61 2.96 2.93
CA LEU A 329 -30.08 3.84 1.87
C LEU A 329 -29.57 5.29 2.03
N CYS A 330 -28.73 5.57 3.00
CA CYS A 330 -28.23 6.91 3.28
C CYS A 330 -27.53 7.54 2.07
N PHE A 331 -26.83 6.76 1.26
CA PHE A 331 -26.08 7.24 0.10
C PHE A 331 -27.00 7.86 -1.00
N PHE A 332 -28.26 7.52 -1.07
CA PHE A 332 -29.21 8.16 -2.01
C PHE A 332 -29.47 9.64 -1.72
N ASP A 333 -29.14 10.13 -0.53
CA ASP A 333 -29.28 11.54 -0.16
C ASP A 333 -28.14 12.41 -0.72
N PHE A 334 -27.14 11.82 -1.39
CA PHE A 334 -25.93 12.48 -1.86
C PHE A 334 -25.83 12.50 -3.39
N PRO A 335 -25.05 13.42 -4.00
CA PRO A 335 -24.86 13.46 -5.44
C PRO A 335 -24.37 12.12 -6.00
N TRP A 336 -24.84 11.79 -7.20
CA TRP A 336 -24.61 10.49 -7.85
C TRP A 336 -23.15 10.03 -7.93
N LEU A 337 -22.19 10.96 -8.12
CA LEU A 337 -20.77 10.65 -8.15
C LEU A 337 -20.27 10.09 -6.81
N LEU A 338 -20.94 10.46 -5.73
CA LEU A 338 -20.65 10.02 -4.39
C LEU A 338 -21.32 8.66 -4.11
N CYS A 339 -22.47 8.37 -4.71
CA CYS A 339 -23.17 7.10 -4.54
C CYS A 339 -22.37 5.91 -5.07
N GLN A 340 -21.67 6.04 -6.19
CA GLN A 340 -20.82 4.97 -6.74
C GLN A 340 -19.61 4.64 -5.86
N ALA A 341 -19.04 5.61 -5.17
CA ALA A 341 -17.93 5.40 -4.28
C ALA A 341 -18.34 4.73 -2.94
N ALA A 342 -19.58 4.94 -2.50
CA ALA A 342 -20.10 4.36 -1.27
C ALA A 342 -20.69 2.95 -1.47
N ALA A 343 -20.97 2.55 -2.72
CA ALA A 343 -21.52 1.24 -3.05
C ALA A 343 -20.47 0.20 -3.44
N ALA A 344 -19.21 0.60 -3.63
CA ALA A 344 -18.08 -0.26 -3.98
C ALA A 344 -17.36 -0.77 -2.75
#